data_1c0bb143bb2253a4bb53b2d0a6193ae6
#
_entry.id   1c0bb143bb2253a4bb53b2d0a6193ae6
#
_cell.length_a   1.000
_cell.length_b   1.000
_cell.length_c   1.000
_cell.angle_alpha   90.00
_cell.angle_beta   90.00
_cell.angle_gamma   90.00
#
_symmetry.space_group_name_H-M   'P 1'
#
loop_
_entity.id
_entity.type
_entity.pdbx_description
1 polymer ?
#
loop_
_entity_poly.entity_id
_entity_poly.type
_entity_poly.pdbx_seq_one_letter_code
_entity_poly.pdbx_strand_id
1 'polypeptide(L)'
;MKISNIQQLNRFKQLIFLVLTVAISTFSNELFAQGEGLFKAKCAVCHQPHKNGTGPKLFEARKRWEAAGEGALIIEWVKNNAKLRASGKSARANEIFNEYKGSVMTAFTDLKDEEVISILDWVDAQPDPASAAAPPTGGPVTPGMDSEEESSLSWIWIILGVMFVVIIMAIGGVRRQLNIATSDQLDVQ
;
A
#
# COMPACT_ATOMS: atom_id res chain seq x y z
N MET A 1 -19.66 -24.63 -36.72
CA MET A 1 -20.04 -24.59 -35.29
C MET A 1 -18.90 -24.68 -34.27
N LYS A 2 -17.67 -25.09 -34.60
CA LYS A 2 -16.55 -25.25 -33.66
C LYS A 2 -15.73 -23.98 -33.34
N ILE A 3 -15.75 -22.99 -34.21
CA ILE A 3 -14.91 -21.77 -34.11
C ILE A 3 -15.47 -20.75 -33.10
N SER A 4 -16.78 -20.68 -32.90
CA SER A 4 -17.43 -19.75 -31.98
C SER A 4 -17.12 -20.08 -30.50
N ASN A 5 -16.97 -21.36 -30.17
CA ASN A 5 -16.65 -21.80 -28.78
C ASN A 5 -15.23 -21.43 -28.37
N ILE A 6 -14.26 -21.44 -29.30
CA ILE A 6 -12.86 -21.09 -28.97
C ILE A 6 -12.72 -19.58 -28.70
N GLN A 7 -13.43 -18.76 -29.47
CA GLN A 7 -13.43 -17.31 -29.23
C GLN A 7 -14.13 -16.91 -27.93
N GLN A 8 -15.22 -17.59 -27.58
CA GLN A 8 -15.87 -17.37 -26.28
C GLN A 8 -14.96 -17.79 -25.11
N LEU A 9 -14.25 -18.91 -25.21
CA LEU A 9 -13.34 -19.38 -24.20
C LEU A 9 -12.15 -18.42 -23.98
N ASN A 10 -11.62 -17.84 -25.06
CA ASN A 10 -10.54 -16.86 -24.98
C ASN A 10 -11.01 -15.53 -24.36
N ARG A 11 -12.21 -15.05 -24.67
CA ARG A 11 -12.79 -13.86 -24.03
C ARG A 11 -13.04 -14.08 -22.53
N PHE A 12 -13.49 -15.27 -22.16
CA PHE A 12 -13.71 -15.62 -20.77
C PHE A 12 -12.39 -15.67 -19.97
N LYS A 13 -11.33 -16.24 -20.55
CA LYS A 13 -9.98 -16.22 -19.95
C LYS A 13 -9.44 -14.79 -19.80
N GLN A 14 -9.63 -13.93 -20.78
CA GLN A 14 -9.23 -12.53 -20.72
C GLN A 14 -9.96 -11.77 -19.60
N LEU A 15 -11.27 -12.01 -19.44
CA LEU A 15 -12.07 -11.41 -18.38
C LEU A 15 -11.59 -11.88 -16.98
N ILE A 16 -11.35 -13.17 -16.80
CA ILE A 16 -10.81 -13.71 -15.55
C ILE A 16 -9.45 -13.08 -15.25
N PHE A 17 -8.57 -12.99 -16.23
CA PHE A 17 -7.26 -12.39 -16.05
C PHE A 17 -7.35 -10.91 -15.65
N LEU A 18 -8.26 -10.16 -16.29
CA LEU A 18 -8.49 -8.75 -15.98
C LEU A 18 -9.07 -8.55 -14.57
N VAL A 19 -10.02 -9.38 -14.16
CA VAL A 19 -10.59 -9.36 -12.80
C VAL A 19 -9.52 -9.71 -11.77
N LEU A 20 -8.68 -10.69 -12.06
CA LEU A 20 -7.61 -11.12 -11.16
C LEU A 20 -6.54 -10.02 -10.99
N THR A 21 -6.17 -9.33 -12.09
CA THR A 21 -5.22 -8.22 -12.02
C THR A 21 -5.76 -7.03 -11.22
N VAL A 22 -7.03 -6.68 -11.40
CA VAL A 22 -7.68 -5.61 -10.60
C VAL A 22 -7.77 -6.00 -9.13
N ALA A 23 -8.12 -7.25 -8.80
CA ALA A 23 -8.18 -7.72 -7.43
C ALA A 23 -6.82 -7.66 -6.72
N ILE A 24 -5.73 -8.03 -7.40
CA ILE A 24 -4.38 -7.95 -6.84
C ILE A 24 -3.97 -6.50 -6.55
N SER A 25 -4.36 -5.55 -7.40
CA SER A 25 -4.00 -4.14 -7.24
C SER A 25 -4.67 -3.47 -6.03
N THR A 26 -5.80 -3.96 -5.55
CA THR A 26 -6.52 -3.38 -4.40
C THR A 26 -5.90 -3.75 -3.06
N PHE A 27 -5.30 -4.94 -2.94
CA PHE A 27 -4.71 -5.41 -1.67
C PHE A 27 -3.47 -4.61 -1.22
N SER A 28 -2.72 -4.02 -2.15
CA SER A 28 -1.47 -3.30 -1.82
C SER A 28 -1.71 -1.99 -1.07
N ASN A 29 -2.84 -1.34 -1.26
CA ASN A 29 -3.13 -0.05 -0.64
C ASN A 29 -3.54 -0.15 0.84
N GLU A 30 -4.15 -1.26 1.24
CA GLU A 30 -4.60 -1.43 2.63
C GLU A 30 -3.43 -1.59 3.61
N LEU A 31 -2.40 -2.33 3.22
CA LEU A 31 -1.20 -2.51 4.06
C LEU A 31 -0.45 -1.20 4.27
N PHE A 32 -0.39 -0.36 3.24
CA PHE A 32 0.28 0.94 3.32
C PHE A 32 -0.48 1.92 4.22
N ALA A 33 -1.81 2.00 4.09
CA ALA A 33 -2.66 2.82 4.95
C ALA A 33 -2.63 2.36 6.42
N GLN A 34 -2.53 1.04 6.65
CA GLN A 34 -2.38 0.48 7.98
C GLN A 34 -1.04 0.91 8.61
N GLY A 35 0.07 0.88 7.85
CA GLY A 35 1.39 1.32 8.30
C GLY A 35 1.39 2.77 8.77
N GLU A 36 0.73 3.66 8.02
CA GLU A 36 0.56 5.07 8.40
C GLU A 36 -0.18 5.23 9.73
N GLY A 37 -1.35 4.59 9.84
CA GLY A 37 -2.17 4.66 11.04
C GLY A 37 -1.41 4.16 12.28
N LEU A 38 -0.72 3.03 12.16
CA LEU A 38 0.08 2.46 13.24
C LEU A 38 1.29 3.35 13.60
N PHE A 39 1.99 3.90 12.61
CA PHE A 39 3.09 4.85 12.86
C PHE A 39 2.60 6.06 13.63
N LYS A 40 1.53 6.71 13.19
CA LYS A 40 0.96 7.88 13.87
C LYS A 40 0.53 7.58 15.30
N ALA A 41 -0.10 6.43 15.51
CA ALA A 41 -0.62 6.04 16.82
C ALA A 41 0.45 5.61 17.83
N LYS A 42 1.52 4.95 17.37
CA LYS A 42 2.47 4.25 18.26
C LYS A 42 3.90 4.79 18.19
N CYS A 43 4.33 5.39 17.10
CA CYS A 43 5.73 5.73 16.84
C CYS A 43 6.00 7.23 16.77
N ALA A 44 5.05 8.02 16.23
CA ALA A 44 5.25 9.44 15.88
C ALA A 44 5.54 10.35 17.08
N VAL A 45 5.19 9.94 18.30
CA VAL A 45 5.47 10.72 19.52
C VAL A 45 6.98 10.86 19.76
N CYS A 46 7.75 9.82 19.41
CA CYS A 46 9.20 9.77 19.65
C CYS A 46 10.03 9.75 18.37
N HIS A 47 9.47 9.30 17.26
CA HIS A 47 10.17 9.08 16.01
C HIS A 47 9.60 9.91 14.86
N GLN A 48 10.49 10.33 13.97
CA GLN A 48 10.12 10.94 12.68
C GLN A 48 10.78 10.14 11.55
N PRO A 49 10.23 10.17 10.33
CA PRO A 49 10.86 9.51 9.19
C PRO A 49 12.29 9.99 8.96
N HIS A 50 12.52 11.28 8.76
CA HIS A 50 13.80 11.82 8.31
C HIS A 50 14.59 12.62 9.36
N LYS A 51 14.04 12.85 10.57
CA LYS A 51 14.70 13.60 11.64
C LYS A 51 14.87 12.76 12.89
N ASN A 52 16.00 12.94 13.57
CA ASN A 52 16.18 12.45 14.93
C ASN A 52 15.35 13.31 15.89
N GLY A 53 14.68 12.65 16.82
CA GLY A 53 13.91 13.27 17.89
C GLY A 53 14.28 12.66 19.23
N THR A 54 13.29 12.32 20.05
CA THR A 54 13.50 11.52 21.28
C THR A 54 14.11 10.16 20.96
N GLY A 55 13.71 9.57 19.82
CA GLY A 55 14.33 8.39 19.22
C GLY A 55 14.98 8.70 17.87
N PRO A 56 15.69 7.69 17.28
CA PRO A 56 16.31 7.83 15.96
C PRO A 56 15.28 8.03 14.85
N LYS A 57 15.72 8.69 13.76
CA LYS A 57 14.95 8.70 12.51
C LYS A 57 14.73 7.28 12.02
N LEU A 58 13.54 7.00 11.49
CA LEU A 58 13.18 5.65 11.07
C LEU A 58 13.38 5.37 9.58
N PHE A 59 13.50 6.39 8.72
CA PHE A 59 13.81 6.20 7.31
C PHE A 59 15.05 5.34 7.14
N GLU A 60 14.95 4.28 6.33
CA GLU A 60 15.99 3.27 6.12
C GLU A 60 16.47 2.55 7.40
N ALA A 61 15.63 2.46 8.42
CA ALA A 61 16.00 1.75 9.65
C ALA A 61 16.37 0.29 9.35
N ARG A 62 15.62 -0.41 8.50
CA ARG A 62 15.94 -1.79 8.09
C ARG A 62 17.32 -1.90 7.49
N LYS A 63 17.68 -1.03 6.55
CA LYS A 63 19.00 -1.03 5.92
C LYS A 63 20.14 -0.86 6.94
N ARG A 64 19.92 -0.01 7.96
CA ARG A 64 20.92 0.17 9.03
C ARG A 64 21.10 -1.08 9.88
N TRP A 65 20.02 -1.82 10.15
CA TRP A 65 20.08 -3.09 10.85
C TRP A 65 20.68 -4.20 9.99
N GLU A 66 20.37 -4.24 8.71
CA GLU A 66 20.96 -5.15 7.72
C GLU A 66 22.46 -4.92 7.57
N ALA A 67 22.90 -3.67 7.49
CA ALA A 67 24.31 -3.30 7.42
C ALA A 67 25.12 -3.74 8.67
N ALA A 68 24.45 -3.83 9.81
CA ALA A 68 25.03 -4.40 11.04
C ALA A 68 25.01 -5.94 11.07
N GLY A 69 24.45 -6.61 10.04
CA GLY A 69 24.27 -8.06 10.02
C GLY A 69 23.11 -8.56 10.89
N GLU A 70 22.27 -7.67 11.39
CA GLU A 70 21.21 -7.95 12.37
C GLU A 70 19.80 -7.62 11.84
N GLY A 71 19.60 -7.58 10.52
CA GLY A 71 18.34 -7.15 9.89
C GLY A 71 17.09 -7.86 10.42
N ALA A 72 17.16 -9.16 10.69
CA ALA A 72 16.04 -9.93 11.23
C ALA A 72 15.65 -9.52 12.67
N LEU A 73 16.54 -8.89 13.41
CA LEU A 73 16.32 -8.53 14.82
C LEU A 73 15.57 -7.20 14.98
N ILE A 74 15.36 -6.42 13.94
CA ILE A 74 14.63 -5.15 14.02
C ILE A 74 13.19 -5.34 14.51
N ILE A 75 12.53 -6.41 14.10
CA ILE A 75 11.16 -6.73 14.54
C ILE A 75 11.16 -7.04 16.04
N GLU A 76 12.10 -7.88 16.50
CA GLU A 76 12.25 -8.21 17.91
C GLU A 76 12.58 -6.95 18.74
N TRP A 77 13.41 -6.05 18.19
CA TRP A 77 13.71 -4.75 18.80
C TRP A 77 12.46 -3.89 18.99
N VAL A 78 11.63 -3.74 17.98
CA VAL A 78 10.39 -2.96 18.09
C VAL A 78 9.43 -3.58 19.08
N LYS A 79 9.26 -4.89 19.05
CA LYS A 79 8.34 -5.61 19.93
C LYS A 79 8.80 -5.58 21.39
N ASN A 80 10.10 -5.77 21.65
CA ASN A 80 10.64 -5.71 23.02
C ASN A 80 12.15 -5.45 23.05
N ASN A 81 12.54 -4.17 22.96
CA ASN A 81 13.93 -3.75 22.97
C ASN A 81 14.70 -4.16 24.23
N ALA A 82 14.06 -4.10 25.38
CA ALA A 82 14.70 -4.47 26.67
C ALA A 82 15.05 -5.97 26.68
N LYS A 83 14.14 -6.83 26.21
CA LYS A 83 14.38 -8.27 26.12
C LYS A 83 15.49 -8.60 25.12
N LEU A 84 15.48 -7.95 23.96
CA LEU A 84 16.52 -8.17 22.95
C LEU A 84 17.90 -7.77 23.48
N ARG A 85 18.01 -6.62 24.14
CA ARG A 85 19.28 -6.18 24.79
C ARG A 85 19.74 -7.14 25.86
N ALA A 86 18.84 -7.55 26.75
CA ALA A 86 19.16 -8.48 27.83
C ALA A 86 19.60 -9.86 27.31
N SER A 87 19.17 -10.26 26.13
CA SER A 87 19.55 -11.55 25.52
C SER A 87 21.01 -11.61 25.03
N GLY A 88 21.66 -10.46 24.87
CA GLY A 88 23.02 -10.37 24.31
C GLY A 88 23.13 -10.69 22.82
N LYS A 89 22.01 -10.93 22.12
CA LYS A 89 22.01 -11.34 20.71
C LYS A 89 22.33 -10.21 19.73
N SER A 90 22.20 -8.95 20.18
CA SER A 90 22.28 -7.78 19.30
C SER A 90 23.27 -6.76 19.85
N ALA A 91 24.36 -6.56 19.15
CA ALA A 91 25.28 -5.46 19.39
C ALA A 91 24.62 -4.13 19.01
N ARG A 92 23.90 -4.11 17.88
CA ARG A 92 23.19 -2.93 17.37
C ARG A 92 22.16 -2.38 18.35
N ALA A 93 21.40 -3.25 19.02
CA ALA A 93 20.45 -2.85 20.05
C ALA A 93 21.12 -2.09 21.22
N ASN A 94 22.28 -2.54 21.66
CA ASN A 94 23.03 -1.88 22.72
C ASN A 94 23.69 -0.58 22.25
N GLU A 95 24.16 -0.55 21.00
CA GLU A 95 24.70 0.66 20.38
C GLU A 95 23.66 1.78 20.33
N ILE A 96 22.46 1.50 19.78
CA ILE A 96 21.36 2.48 19.72
C ILE A 96 20.96 2.95 21.12
N PHE A 97 20.86 2.05 22.09
CA PHE A 97 20.53 2.42 23.46
C PHE A 97 21.55 3.37 24.07
N ASN A 98 22.84 3.14 23.86
CA ASN A 98 23.90 4.00 24.35
C ASN A 98 23.94 5.35 23.60
N GLU A 99 23.77 5.34 22.29
CA GLU A 99 23.67 6.54 21.44
C GLU A 99 22.57 7.50 21.94
N TYR A 100 21.43 6.93 22.34
CA TYR A 100 20.29 7.68 22.88
C TYR A 100 20.29 7.77 24.41
N LYS A 101 21.49 7.70 25.04
CA LYS A 101 21.73 7.95 26.47
C LYS A 101 20.87 7.09 27.39
N GLY A 102 20.61 5.87 27.01
CA GLY A 102 19.79 4.95 27.81
C GLY A 102 18.29 5.22 27.74
N SER A 103 17.83 6.01 26.77
CA SER A 103 16.41 6.24 26.56
C SER A 103 15.69 4.93 26.24
N VAL A 104 14.63 4.64 27.00
CA VAL A 104 13.87 3.39 26.86
C VAL A 104 12.71 3.61 25.91
N MET A 105 12.70 2.84 24.83
CA MET A 105 11.55 2.77 23.93
C MET A 105 10.46 1.87 24.54
N THR A 106 9.20 2.27 24.41
CA THR A 106 8.06 1.43 24.79
C THR A 106 8.09 0.09 24.06
N ALA A 107 7.79 -1.00 24.75
CA ALA A 107 7.64 -2.30 24.13
C ALA A 107 6.25 -2.42 23.48
N PHE A 108 6.21 -2.90 22.23
CA PHE A 108 4.99 -3.09 21.44
C PHE A 108 4.74 -4.58 21.21
N THR A 109 4.52 -5.33 22.28
CA THR A 109 4.36 -6.80 22.21
C THR A 109 3.05 -7.24 21.56
N ASP A 110 2.10 -6.33 21.42
CA ASP A 110 0.81 -6.49 20.77
C ASP A 110 0.88 -6.40 19.23
N LEU A 111 1.94 -5.79 18.68
CA LEU A 111 2.13 -5.69 17.24
C LEU A 111 2.49 -7.06 16.63
N LYS A 112 1.87 -7.37 15.50
CA LYS A 112 2.27 -8.49 14.63
C LYS A 112 3.52 -8.11 13.84
N ASP A 113 4.22 -9.10 13.34
CA ASP A 113 5.44 -8.88 12.55
C ASP A 113 5.12 -8.11 11.25
N GLU A 114 3.98 -8.43 10.59
CA GLU A 114 3.50 -7.76 9.39
C GLU A 114 3.14 -6.28 9.65
N GLU A 115 2.65 -5.97 10.84
CA GLU A 115 2.33 -4.60 11.24
C GLU A 115 3.60 -3.77 11.45
N VAL A 116 4.65 -4.36 12.04
CA VAL A 116 5.97 -3.70 12.13
C VAL A 116 6.55 -3.46 10.75
N ILE A 117 6.44 -4.46 9.84
CA ILE A 117 6.89 -4.33 8.46
C ILE A 117 6.13 -3.20 7.75
N SER A 118 4.80 -3.15 7.86
CA SER A 118 3.99 -2.11 7.23
C SER A 118 4.32 -0.70 7.72
N ILE A 119 4.64 -0.54 9.01
CA ILE A 119 5.13 0.73 9.57
C ILE A 119 6.45 1.14 8.90
N LEU A 120 7.41 0.22 8.80
CA LEU A 120 8.71 0.51 8.21
C LEU A 120 8.61 0.78 6.70
N ASP A 121 7.73 0.06 5.99
CA ASP A 121 7.44 0.29 4.56
C ASP A 121 6.84 1.67 4.33
N TRP A 122 5.88 2.07 5.17
CA TRP A 122 5.30 3.40 5.10
C TRP A 122 6.34 4.49 5.35
N VAL A 123 7.20 4.32 6.37
CA VAL A 123 8.26 5.29 6.69
C VAL A 123 9.28 5.41 5.54
N ASP A 124 9.67 4.28 4.95
CA ASP A 124 10.67 4.27 3.86
C ASP A 124 10.11 4.87 2.56
N ALA A 125 8.80 4.98 2.42
CA ALA A 125 8.14 5.63 1.30
C ALA A 125 7.94 7.14 1.50
N GLN A 126 8.24 7.69 2.69
CA GLN A 126 8.07 9.13 2.92
C GLN A 126 9.11 9.94 2.14
N PRO A 127 8.70 10.98 1.40
CA PRO A 127 9.64 11.83 0.70
C PRO A 127 10.55 12.56 1.69
N ASP A 128 11.83 12.70 1.32
CA ASP A 128 12.76 13.51 2.12
C ASP A 128 12.38 14.99 1.99
N PRO A 129 12.03 15.68 3.07
CA PRO A 129 11.71 17.11 3.03
C PRO A 129 12.85 17.97 2.51
N ALA A 130 14.11 17.50 2.57
CA ALA A 130 15.24 18.20 1.97
C ALA A 130 15.24 18.11 0.43
N SER A 131 14.67 17.06 -0.16
CA SER A 131 14.53 16.95 -1.62
C SER A 131 13.39 17.81 -2.18
N ALA A 132 12.40 18.13 -1.36
CA ALA A 132 11.30 19.04 -1.73
C ALA A 132 11.70 20.52 -1.66
N ALA A 133 12.82 20.84 -1.01
CA ALA A 133 13.30 22.20 -0.82
C ALA A 133 14.23 22.72 -1.96
N ALA A 134 14.38 21.98 -3.06
CA ALA A 134 14.97 22.53 -4.27
C ALA A 134 13.96 23.50 -4.92
N PRO A 135 14.22 24.82 -4.97
CA PRO A 135 13.26 25.76 -5.55
C PRO A 135 13.07 25.43 -7.04
N PRO A 136 11.83 25.37 -7.53
CA PRO A 136 11.61 25.35 -8.98
C PRO A 136 12.07 26.69 -9.53
N THR A 137 13.08 26.67 -10.37
CA THR A 137 13.53 27.81 -11.15
C THR A 137 12.34 28.32 -11.99
N GLY A 138 11.75 29.45 -11.57
CA GLY A 138 11.04 30.39 -12.42
C GLY A 138 9.63 30.03 -12.86
N GLY A 139 8.64 30.48 -12.10
CA GLY A 139 7.24 30.70 -12.54
C GLY A 139 6.49 31.52 -11.49
N PRO A 140 5.60 32.46 -11.87
CA PRO A 140 4.96 33.38 -10.94
C PRO A 140 4.04 32.67 -9.95
N VAL A 141 4.29 32.87 -8.68
CA VAL A 141 3.49 32.42 -7.57
C VAL A 141 2.12 33.12 -7.56
N THR A 142 1.06 32.39 -7.83
CA THR A 142 -0.28 32.76 -7.40
C THR A 142 -0.49 32.26 -5.97
N PRO A 143 -0.94 33.14 -5.04
CA PRO A 143 -1.18 32.73 -3.67
C PRO A 143 -2.54 32.03 -3.56
N GLY A 144 -2.50 30.89 -2.87
CA GLY A 144 -3.64 30.40 -2.14
C GLY A 144 -4.62 29.56 -2.92
N MET A 145 -4.68 28.31 -2.56
CA MET A 145 -5.93 27.72 -2.08
C MET A 145 -5.60 26.33 -1.55
N ASP A 146 -5.91 26.16 -0.29
CA ASP A 146 -5.88 24.89 0.43
C ASP A 146 -6.58 23.81 -0.39
N SER A 147 -5.83 22.83 -0.86
CA SER A 147 -6.39 21.62 -1.45
C SER A 147 -6.50 20.54 -0.39
N GLU A 148 -7.50 20.74 0.47
CA GLU A 148 -8.07 19.67 1.28
C GLU A 148 -8.88 18.72 0.38
N GLU A 149 -8.62 17.43 0.54
CA GLU A 149 -9.60 16.35 0.37
C GLU A 149 -10.35 16.18 -0.96
N GLU A 150 -9.67 16.00 -2.09
CA GLU A 150 -10.37 15.49 -3.29
C GLU A 150 -9.91 14.10 -3.80
N SER A 151 -9.13 13.34 -3.07
CA SER A 151 -8.68 12.03 -3.59
C SER A 151 -9.54 10.84 -3.18
N SER A 152 -10.54 11.00 -2.29
CA SER A 152 -11.30 9.84 -1.82
C SER A 152 -12.57 9.52 -2.63
N LEU A 153 -13.03 10.41 -3.51
CA LEU A 153 -14.25 10.18 -4.31
C LEU A 153 -13.99 9.81 -5.78
N SER A 154 -12.81 10.07 -6.33
CA SER A 154 -12.54 9.79 -7.74
C SER A 154 -12.56 8.29 -8.10
N TRP A 155 -12.19 7.40 -7.17
CA TRP A 155 -12.27 5.96 -7.37
C TRP A 155 -13.72 5.44 -7.48
N ILE A 156 -14.69 6.12 -6.82
CA ILE A 156 -16.12 5.77 -6.92
C ILE A 156 -16.60 5.98 -8.35
N TRP A 157 -16.19 7.07 -9.01
CA TRP A 157 -16.53 7.33 -10.41
C TRP A 157 -15.92 6.30 -11.36
N ILE A 158 -14.72 5.80 -11.06
CA ILE A 158 -14.06 4.74 -11.84
C ILE A 158 -14.85 3.43 -11.67
N ILE A 159 -15.23 3.06 -10.45
CA ILE A 159 -16.03 1.84 -10.19
C ILE A 159 -17.41 1.94 -10.85
N LEU A 160 -18.10 3.09 -10.70
CA LEU A 160 -19.38 3.33 -11.37
C LEU A 160 -19.25 3.25 -12.88
N GLY A 161 -18.19 3.81 -13.47
CA GLY A 161 -17.91 3.71 -14.90
C GLY A 161 -17.68 2.28 -15.36
N VAL A 162 -16.89 1.50 -14.62
CA VAL A 162 -16.64 0.07 -14.93
C VAL A 162 -17.92 -0.74 -14.80
N MET A 163 -18.69 -0.56 -13.72
CA MET A 163 -19.99 -1.21 -13.54
C MET A 163 -20.96 -0.87 -14.68
N PHE A 164 -21.01 0.38 -15.11
CA PHE A 164 -21.86 0.82 -16.20
C PHE A 164 -21.48 0.16 -17.53
N VAL A 165 -20.20 0.04 -17.84
CA VAL A 165 -19.70 -0.66 -19.04
C VAL A 165 -20.05 -2.15 -18.98
N VAL A 166 -19.91 -2.81 -17.83
CA VAL A 166 -20.27 -4.23 -17.66
C VAL A 166 -21.78 -4.44 -17.86
N ILE A 167 -22.62 -3.55 -17.35
CA ILE A 167 -24.08 -3.61 -17.53
C ILE A 167 -24.44 -3.45 -19.02
N ILE A 168 -23.84 -2.48 -19.72
CA ILE A 168 -24.09 -2.29 -21.17
C ILE A 168 -23.67 -3.53 -21.97
N MET A 169 -22.51 -4.13 -21.65
CA MET A 169 -22.08 -5.37 -22.30
C MET A 169 -23.02 -6.54 -22.01
N ALA A 170 -23.52 -6.67 -20.78
CA ALA A 170 -24.48 -7.71 -20.41
C ALA A 170 -25.82 -7.54 -21.17
N ILE A 171 -26.34 -6.31 -21.24
CA ILE A 171 -27.57 -5.98 -21.99
C ILE A 171 -27.38 -6.25 -23.50
N GLY A 172 -26.23 -5.88 -24.07
CA GLY A 172 -25.89 -6.15 -25.45
C GLY A 172 -25.79 -7.65 -25.75
N GLY A 173 -25.27 -8.45 -24.85
CA GLY A 173 -25.20 -9.90 -24.94
C GLY A 173 -26.59 -10.55 -24.92
N VAL A 174 -27.48 -10.11 -24.04
CA VAL A 174 -28.86 -10.61 -23.91
C VAL A 174 -29.69 -10.25 -25.18
N ARG A 175 -29.56 -9.00 -25.66
CA ARG A 175 -30.25 -8.59 -26.91
C ARG A 175 -29.81 -9.42 -28.13
N ARG A 176 -28.53 -9.78 -28.22
CA ARG A 176 -28.01 -10.61 -29.29
C ARG A 176 -28.54 -12.04 -29.24
N GLN A 177 -28.72 -12.60 -28.03
CA GLN A 177 -29.33 -13.93 -27.85
C GLN A 177 -30.83 -13.94 -28.19
N LEU A 178 -31.54 -12.89 -27.78
CA LEU A 178 -32.99 -12.75 -28.14
C LEU A 178 -33.21 -12.62 -29.64
N ASN A 179 -32.36 -11.87 -30.37
CA ASN A 179 -32.48 -11.76 -31.83
C ASN A 179 -32.19 -13.07 -32.55
N ILE A 180 -31.29 -13.91 -32.04
CA ILE A 180 -31.02 -15.24 -32.60
C ILE A 180 -32.22 -16.17 -32.36
N ALA A 181 -32.81 -16.14 -31.15
CA ALA A 181 -33.96 -16.98 -30.83
C ALA A 181 -35.24 -16.58 -31.60
N THR A 182 -35.41 -15.30 -31.96
CA THR A 182 -36.55 -14.84 -32.76
C THR A 182 -36.39 -15.11 -34.27
N SER A 183 -35.15 -15.15 -34.79
CA SER A 183 -34.91 -15.51 -36.17
C SER A 183 -35.18 -16.99 -36.46
N ASP A 184 -34.82 -17.88 -35.51
CA ASP A 184 -35.09 -19.32 -35.62
C ASP A 184 -36.60 -19.68 -35.63
N GLN A 185 -37.45 -18.84 -35.06
CA GLN A 185 -38.91 -19.05 -35.06
C GLN A 185 -39.60 -18.63 -36.36
N LEU A 186 -38.98 -17.73 -37.14
CA LEU A 186 -39.55 -17.25 -38.40
C LEU A 186 -39.26 -18.18 -39.60
N ASP A 187 -38.23 -19.03 -39.49
CA ASP A 187 -37.87 -19.98 -40.55
C ASP A 187 -38.63 -21.33 -40.47
N VAL A 188 -39.58 -21.50 -39.53
CA VAL A 188 -40.38 -22.75 -39.35
C VAL A 188 -41.85 -22.57 -39.77
N GLN A 189 -42.27 -21.45 -40.34
CA GLN A 189 -43.59 -21.22 -40.94
C GLN A 189 -43.49 -21.14 -42.45
#